data_9180b643a2b602491eaf89fafbbba4cb
#
_entry.id   9180b643a2b602491eaf89fafbbba4cb
#
_cell.length_a   1.000
_cell.length_b   1.000
_cell.length_c   1.000
_cell.angle_alpha   90.00
_cell.angle_beta   90.00
_cell.angle_gamma   90.00
#
_symmetry.space_group_name_H-M   'P 1'
#
loop_
_entity.id
_entity.type
_entity.pdbx_description
1 polymer ?
#
loop_
_entity_poly.entity_id
_entity_poly.type
_entity_poly.pdbx_seq_one_letter_code
_entity_poly.pdbx_strand_id
1 'polypeptide(L)'
;MPENLTVLDSLSIYRANIKSLPNNLVVRHGLDLTDSTVENMPNNTIIGGWLNLRDTEITDLPDNLTIGGNLYLRNTKITSLPNNLTVGGGIDLHNCPIKTLPQNLTVHGFLDLEDSNITSLPDNLTIRGFLNLAYTDIIKIPNNLTVGGYLNLEGTKIEEVPNDSFIYGCVYYNNNRIFYPSLPIEKNTKLQKIQNEPIFWESNGVRYIKIDGILSIIDSHHGNVYRTHQVGYDKELYIITDGENNWAHGETFKEAKLDLIYKISDRDTSAYKNMLLNDTLTFEEAIVAYRTITGACS
;
A
#
# COMPACT_ATOMS: atom_id res chain seq x y z
N MET A 1 -13.18 -16.00 -21.10
CA MET A 1 -13.94 -15.30 -20.03
C MET A 1 -14.82 -14.23 -20.67
N PRO A 2 -15.97 -13.85 -20.08
CA PRO A 2 -16.77 -12.75 -20.61
C PRO A 2 -16.03 -11.41 -20.48
N GLU A 3 -16.21 -10.51 -21.44
CA GLU A 3 -15.72 -9.12 -21.34
C GLU A 3 -16.40 -8.37 -20.19
N ASN A 4 -15.70 -7.37 -19.60
CA ASN A 4 -16.19 -6.58 -18.47
C ASN A 4 -16.54 -7.43 -17.23
N LEU A 5 -15.77 -8.48 -16.98
CA LEU A 5 -15.99 -9.38 -15.84
C LEU A 5 -15.73 -8.64 -14.52
N THR A 6 -16.72 -8.67 -13.63
CA THR A 6 -16.57 -8.20 -12.24
C THR A 6 -16.64 -9.40 -11.29
N VAL A 7 -15.60 -9.55 -10.46
CA VAL A 7 -15.50 -10.59 -9.43
C VAL A 7 -15.57 -9.91 -8.06
N LEU A 8 -16.60 -10.25 -7.29
CA LEU A 8 -16.88 -9.62 -5.99
C LEU A 8 -16.04 -10.16 -4.82
N ASP A 9 -15.21 -11.16 -5.08
CA ASP A 9 -14.25 -11.72 -4.13
C ASP A 9 -12.87 -11.83 -4.79
N SER A 10 -12.05 -12.76 -4.39
CA SER A 10 -10.79 -13.08 -5.04
C SER A 10 -11.02 -14.02 -6.24
N LEU A 11 -10.19 -13.85 -7.27
CA LEU A 11 -10.15 -14.73 -8.43
C LEU A 11 -8.81 -15.47 -8.44
N SER A 12 -8.84 -16.80 -8.35
CA SER A 12 -7.64 -17.62 -8.49
C SER A 12 -7.66 -18.38 -9.81
N ILE A 13 -6.60 -18.17 -10.62
CA ILE A 13 -6.33 -18.84 -11.89
C ILE A 13 -4.92 -19.47 -11.84
N TYR A 14 -4.56 -19.92 -10.68
CA TYR A 14 -3.28 -20.56 -10.37
C TYR A 14 -3.02 -21.78 -11.26
N ARG A 15 -1.81 -21.85 -11.83
CA ARG A 15 -1.36 -22.94 -12.75
C ARG A 15 -2.27 -23.17 -13.96
N ALA A 16 -3.04 -22.17 -14.36
CA ALA A 16 -3.96 -22.32 -15.48
C ALA A 16 -3.27 -22.03 -16.80
N ASN A 17 -3.60 -22.83 -17.81
CA ASN A 17 -3.21 -22.54 -19.20
C ASN A 17 -4.17 -21.51 -19.78
N ILE A 18 -3.94 -20.22 -19.46
CA ILE A 18 -4.74 -19.09 -19.94
C ILE A 18 -3.81 -18.01 -20.47
N LYS A 19 -3.97 -17.63 -21.74
CA LYS A 19 -3.09 -16.64 -22.38
C LYS A 19 -3.51 -15.20 -22.12
N SER A 20 -4.81 -14.96 -21.95
CA SER A 20 -5.34 -13.61 -21.78
C SER A 20 -6.54 -13.57 -20.82
N LEU A 21 -6.68 -12.45 -20.14
CA LEU A 21 -7.82 -12.07 -19.32
C LEU A 21 -8.75 -11.14 -20.12
N PRO A 22 -10.05 -11.01 -19.74
CA PRO A 22 -10.97 -10.09 -20.40
C PRO A 22 -10.60 -8.63 -20.13
N ASN A 23 -10.87 -7.74 -21.09
CA ASN A 23 -10.72 -6.31 -20.90
C ASN A 23 -11.69 -5.80 -19.83
N ASN A 24 -11.30 -4.69 -19.16
CA ASN A 24 -12.07 -4.07 -18.07
C ASN A 24 -12.37 -5.05 -16.93
N LEU A 25 -11.43 -5.94 -16.62
CA LEU A 25 -11.54 -6.86 -15.49
C LEU A 25 -11.52 -6.09 -14.16
N VAL A 26 -12.54 -6.30 -13.34
CA VAL A 26 -12.58 -5.79 -11.97
C VAL A 26 -12.57 -6.97 -11.00
N VAL A 27 -11.59 -7.01 -10.09
CA VAL A 27 -11.54 -7.99 -9.00
C VAL A 27 -11.48 -7.22 -7.68
N ARG A 28 -12.45 -7.47 -6.81
CA ARG A 28 -12.58 -6.68 -5.57
C ARG A 28 -11.45 -6.92 -4.58
N HIS A 29 -11.03 -8.16 -4.41
CA HIS A 29 -9.96 -8.54 -3.47
C HIS A 29 -8.70 -8.92 -4.23
N GLY A 30 -8.31 -10.17 -4.26
CA GLY A 30 -7.07 -10.60 -4.86
C GLY A 30 -7.23 -11.30 -6.21
N LEU A 31 -6.27 -11.11 -7.10
CA LEU A 31 -6.14 -11.88 -8.33
C LEU A 31 -4.85 -12.72 -8.26
N ASP A 32 -5.02 -14.04 -8.27
CA ASP A 32 -3.91 -14.99 -8.29
C ASP A 32 -3.77 -15.62 -9.68
N LEU A 33 -2.65 -15.32 -10.33
CA LEU A 33 -2.25 -15.85 -11.62
C LEU A 33 -0.92 -16.61 -11.53
N THR A 34 -0.48 -16.95 -10.32
CA THR A 34 0.81 -17.63 -10.08
C THR A 34 0.95 -18.87 -10.97
N ASP A 35 2.14 -19.01 -11.59
CA ASP A 35 2.51 -20.17 -12.40
C ASP A 35 1.50 -20.44 -13.57
N SER A 36 0.79 -19.39 -14.01
CA SER A 36 -0.09 -19.47 -15.19
C SER A 36 0.63 -19.04 -16.46
N THR A 37 0.05 -19.40 -17.61
CA THR A 37 0.64 -19.05 -18.93
C THR A 37 0.22 -17.65 -19.43
N VAL A 38 -0.19 -16.77 -18.53
CA VAL A 38 -0.60 -15.40 -18.88
C VAL A 38 0.63 -14.63 -19.39
N GLU A 39 0.49 -14.03 -20.57
CA GLU A 39 1.55 -13.26 -21.22
C GLU A 39 1.35 -11.74 -21.07
N ASN A 40 0.10 -11.29 -20.91
CA ASN A 40 -0.26 -9.88 -20.84
C ASN A 40 -1.41 -9.62 -19.88
N MET A 41 -1.34 -8.50 -19.16
CA MET A 41 -2.46 -7.97 -18.41
C MET A 41 -3.34 -7.08 -19.31
N PRO A 42 -4.68 -7.23 -19.27
CA PRO A 42 -5.56 -6.41 -20.08
C PRO A 42 -5.60 -4.95 -19.59
N ASN A 43 -5.93 -4.05 -20.50
CA ASN A 43 -6.15 -2.65 -20.18
C ASN A 43 -7.36 -2.46 -19.24
N ASN A 44 -7.34 -1.39 -18.45
CA ASN A 44 -8.41 -1.00 -17.52
C ASN A 44 -8.69 -2.09 -16.46
N THR A 45 -7.66 -2.87 -16.08
CA THR A 45 -7.79 -3.84 -14.99
C THR A 45 -7.74 -3.11 -13.65
N ILE A 46 -8.71 -3.40 -12.79
CA ILE A 46 -8.80 -2.86 -11.42
C ILE A 46 -8.79 -4.03 -10.44
N ILE A 47 -7.80 -4.06 -9.57
CA ILE A 47 -7.68 -5.04 -8.49
C ILE A 47 -7.78 -4.28 -7.16
N GLY A 48 -8.85 -4.50 -6.40
CA GLY A 48 -9.07 -3.83 -5.11
C GLY A 48 -8.10 -4.25 -4.01
N GLY A 49 -7.63 -5.49 -4.06
CA GLY A 49 -6.61 -6.06 -3.17
C GLY A 49 -5.27 -6.29 -3.87
N TRP A 50 -4.72 -7.48 -3.73
CA TRP A 50 -3.41 -7.87 -4.25
C TRP A 50 -3.49 -8.52 -5.64
N LEU A 51 -2.43 -8.33 -6.44
CA LEU A 51 -2.20 -9.01 -7.71
C LEU A 51 -0.96 -9.90 -7.60
N ASN A 52 -1.12 -11.19 -7.88
CA ASN A 52 -0.04 -12.16 -7.88
C ASN A 52 0.21 -12.70 -9.29
N LEU A 53 1.36 -12.34 -9.85
CA LEU A 53 1.85 -12.73 -11.17
C LEU A 53 3.16 -13.54 -11.07
N ARG A 54 3.48 -14.05 -9.89
CA ARG A 54 4.73 -14.82 -9.69
C ARG A 54 4.83 -15.99 -10.65
N ASP A 55 6.06 -16.25 -11.11
CA ASP A 55 6.38 -17.39 -11.96
C ASP A 55 5.59 -17.40 -13.30
N THR A 56 5.22 -16.20 -13.82
CA THR A 56 4.57 -16.04 -15.13
C THR A 56 5.55 -15.49 -16.17
N GLU A 57 5.18 -15.62 -17.46
CA GLU A 57 5.98 -15.12 -18.58
C GLU A 57 5.74 -13.64 -18.92
N ILE A 58 5.07 -12.89 -18.01
CA ILE A 58 4.70 -11.50 -18.27
C ILE A 58 5.94 -10.61 -18.42
N THR A 59 5.94 -9.77 -19.45
CA THR A 59 7.03 -8.84 -19.75
C THR A 59 6.71 -7.39 -19.44
N ASP A 60 5.43 -7.03 -19.47
CA ASP A 60 4.95 -5.66 -19.35
C ASP A 60 3.64 -5.58 -18.54
N LEU A 61 3.42 -4.43 -17.91
CA LEU A 61 2.16 -4.08 -17.26
C LEU A 61 1.51 -2.90 -17.99
N PRO A 62 0.18 -2.85 -18.12
CA PRO A 62 -0.51 -1.72 -18.77
C PRO A 62 -0.42 -0.45 -17.91
N ASP A 63 -0.31 0.72 -18.56
CA ASP A 63 -0.19 2.03 -17.89
C ASP A 63 -1.37 2.39 -16.99
N ASN A 64 -2.51 1.75 -17.18
CA ASN A 64 -3.77 2.02 -16.48
C ASN A 64 -4.16 0.90 -15.49
N LEU A 65 -3.19 0.09 -15.07
CA LEU A 65 -3.39 -0.93 -14.05
C LEU A 65 -3.53 -0.28 -12.67
N THR A 66 -4.60 -0.63 -11.97
CA THR A 66 -4.87 -0.16 -10.62
C THR A 66 -4.87 -1.31 -9.64
N ILE A 67 -4.03 -1.24 -8.59
CA ILE A 67 -3.86 -2.27 -7.57
C ILE A 67 -3.96 -1.63 -6.19
N GLY A 68 -4.99 -1.98 -5.44
CA GLY A 68 -5.22 -1.43 -4.10
C GLY A 68 -4.34 -2.06 -3.00
N GLY A 69 -3.81 -3.26 -3.21
CA GLY A 69 -2.93 -4.00 -2.30
C GLY A 69 -1.52 -4.17 -2.83
N ASN A 70 -0.94 -5.34 -2.60
CA ASN A 70 0.42 -5.68 -3.03
C ASN A 70 0.45 -6.18 -4.48
N LEU A 71 1.55 -5.89 -5.17
CA LEU A 71 1.89 -6.42 -6.48
C LEU A 71 3.06 -7.41 -6.35
N TYR A 72 2.84 -8.66 -6.75
CA TYR A 72 3.84 -9.72 -6.69
C TYR A 72 4.25 -10.12 -8.10
N LEU A 73 5.50 -9.83 -8.47
CA LEU A 73 6.10 -10.07 -9.79
C LEU A 73 7.33 -10.98 -9.74
N ARG A 74 7.57 -11.63 -8.61
CA ARG A 74 8.75 -12.50 -8.44
C ARG A 74 8.88 -13.51 -9.58
N ASN A 75 10.12 -13.68 -10.10
CA ASN A 75 10.45 -14.60 -11.19
C ASN A 75 9.70 -14.32 -12.50
N THR A 76 9.27 -13.07 -12.75
CA THR A 76 8.70 -12.69 -14.06
C THR A 76 9.76 -12.15 -15.00
N LYS A 77 9.37 -11.86 -16.24
CA LYS A 77 10.25 -11.26 -17.27
C LYS A 77 10.10 -9.74 -17.37
N ILE A 78 9.54 -9.08 -16.35
CA ILE A 78 9.35 -7.64 -16.31
C ILE A 78 10.70 -6.93 -16.36
N THR A 79 10.88 -6.05 -17.34
CA THR A 79 12.09 -5.23 -17.52
C THR A 79 11.90 -3.77 -17.11
N SER A 80 10.65 -3.29 -17.02
CA SER A 80 10.27 -1.94 -16.60
C SER A 80 8.90 -1.92 -15.96
N LEU A 81 8.64 -0.90 -15.15
CA LEU A 81 7.30 -0.60 -14.62
C LEU A 81 6.71 0.60 -15.36
N PRO A 82 5.38 0.68 -15.54
CA PRO A 82 4.72 1.84 -16.12
C PRO A 82 5.01 3.11 -15.31
N ASN A 83 5.17 4.26 -15.98
CA ASN A 83 5.50 5.52 -15.32
C ASN A 83 4.42 6.01 -14.33
N ASN A 84 3.17 5.63 -14.55
CA ASN A 84 2.03 6.03 -13.72
C ASN A 84 1.51 4.86 -12.87
N LEU A 85 2.29 3.80 -12.68
CA LEU A 85 1.89 2.66 -11.85
C LEU A 85 1.68 3.13 -10.41
N THR A 86 0.50 2.87 -9.88
CA THR A 86 0.18 3.07 -8.47
C THR A 86 -0.22 1.76 -7.82
N VAL A 87 0.51 1.42 -6.77
CA VAL A 87 0.26 0.22 -5.96
C VAL A 87 0.01 0.67 -4.54
N GLY A 88 -1.17 0.35 -4.03
CA GLY A 88 -1.57 0.74 -2.67
C GLY A 88 -0.91 -0.07 -1.55
N GLY A 89 -0.02 -1.00 -1.89
CA GLY A 89 0.77 -1.83 -0.98
C GLY A 89 2.24 -1.89 -1.36
N GLY A 90 2.86 -3.05 -1.14
CA GLY A 90 4.24 -3.34 -1.54
C GLY A 90 4.37 -3.90 -2.95
N ILE A 91 5.60 -3.87 -3.46
CA ILE A 91 5.97 -4.43 -4.76
C ILE A 91 7.09 -5.47 -4.54
N ASP A 92 6.86 -6.69 -5.00
CA ASP A 92 7.84 -7.78 -5.00
C ASP A 92 8.36 -7.97 -6.43
N LEU A 93 9.61 -7.60 -6.67
CA LEU A 93 10.34 -7.71 -7.94
C LEU A 93 11.56 -8.64 -7.79
N HIS A 94 11.55 -9.53 -6.79
CA HIS A 94 12.62 -10.48 -6.56
C HIS A 94 12.91 -11.30 -7.83
N ASN A 95 14.19 -11.41 -8.20
CA ASN A 95 14.66 -12.15 -9.37
C ASN A 95 13.97 -11.72 -10.69
N CYS A 96 13.76 -10.40 -10.87
CA CYS A 96 13.25 -9.81 -12.11
C CYS A 96 14.37 -9.11 -12.89
N PRO A 97 14.34 -9.12 -14.24
CA PRO A 97 15.37 -8.46 -15.05
C PRO A 97 15.23 -6.94 -15.13
N ILE A 98 14.56 -6.32 -14.16
CA ILE A 98 14.35 -4.86 -14.09
C ILE A 98 15.66 -4.13 -13.79
N LYS A 99 15.95 -3.06 -14.54
CA LYS A 99 17.20 -2.28 -14.41
C LYS A 99 17.02 -0.91 -13.76
N THR A 100 15.86 -0.31 -13.92
CA THR A 100 15.53 1.02 -13.41
C THR A 100 14.08 1.08 -12.96
N LEU A 101 13.76 2.00 -12.06
CA LEU A 101 12.40 2.31 -11.61
C LEU A 101 11.93 3.64 -12.20
N PRO A 102 10.61 3.87 -12.36
CA PRO A 102 10.06 5.16 -12.74
C PRO A 102 10.47 6.27 -11.76
N GLN A 103 10.76 7.48 -12.29
CA GLN A 103 11.24 8.61 -11.47
C GLN A 103 10.23 9.07 -10.40
N ASN A 104 8.95 8.88 -10.63
CA ASN A 104 7.88 9.30 -9.71
C ASN A 104 7.27 8.10 -8.95
N LEU A 105 7.98 6.97 -8.86
CA LEU A 105 7.46 5.79 -8.18
C LEU A 105 7.27 6.07 -6.69
N THR A 106 6.04 5.87 -6.21
CA THR A 106 5.73 5.89 -4.79
C THR A 106 5.28 4.51 -4.35
N VAL A 107 5.93 3.95 -3.32
CA VAL A 107 5.63 2.62 -2.80
C VAL A 107 5.06 2.75 -1.39
N HIS A 108 3.78 2.41 -1.26
CA HIS A 108 3.05 2.55 0.00
C HIS A 108 3.24 1.38 0.98
N GLY A 109 3.91 0.31 0.55
CA GLY A 109 4.31 -0.83 1.35
C GLY A 109 5.82 -1.06 1.25
N PHE A 110 6.21 -2.31 1.09
CA PHE A 110 7.59 -2.73 0.88
C PHE A 110 7.99 -2.67 -0.61
N LEU A 111 9.30 -2.58 -0.87
CA LEU A 111 9.88 -2.79 -2.19
C LEU A 111 10.98 -3.85 -2.08
N ASP A 112 10.74 -4.99 -2.70
CA ASP A 112 11.68 -6.10 -2.75
C ASP A 112 12.28 -6.19 -4.16
N LEU A 113 13.59 -5.95 -4.26
CA LEU A 113 14.38 -5.98 -5.49
C LEU A 113 15.52 -7.02 -5.40
N GLU A 114 15.48 -7.92 -4.40
CA GLU A 114 16.51 -8.93 -4.20
C GLU A 114 16.75 -9.74 -5.51
N ASP A 115 18.02 -10.01 -5.81
CA ASP A 115 18.44 -10.74 -7.02
C ASP A 115 17.96 -10.12 -8.36
N SER A 116 17.49 -8.86 -8.36
CA SER A 116 17.10 -8.18 -9.61
C SER A 116 18.30 -7.54 -10.31
N ASN A 117 18.11 -7.16 -11.57
CA ASN A 117 19.17 -6.49 -12.36
C ASN A 117 19.19 -4.97 -12.13
N ILE A 118 18.61 -4.47 -11.01
CA ILE A 118 18.57 -3.04 -10.71
C ILE A 118 19.99 -2.48 -10.54
N THR A 119 20.26 -1.34 -11.18
CA THR A 119 21.55 -0.66 -11.10
C THR A 119 21.47 0.73 -10.50
N SER A 120 20.27 1.30 -10.45
CA SER A 120 20.02 2.62 -9.86
C SER A 120 18.59 2.77 -9.38
N LEU A 121 18.41 3.61 -8.36
CA LEU A 121 17.10 4.02 -7.86
C LEU A 121 16.88 5.52 -8.14
N PRO A 122 15.64 5.98 -8.31
CA PRO A 122 15.34 7.39 -8.48
C PRO A 122 15.61 8.18 -7.19
N ASP A 123 16.01 9.46 -7.32
CA ASP A 123 16.13 10.37 -6.18
C ASP A 123 14.75 10.63 -5.55
N ASN A 124 14.75 10.98 -4.26
CA ASN A 124 13.56 11.23 -3.44
C ASN A 124 12.60 10.02 -3.31
N LEU A 125 13.09 8.80 -3.54
CA LEU A 125 12.29 7.60 -3.42
C LEU A 125 11.79 7.42 -1.98
N THR A 126 10.48 7.22 -1.83
CA THR A 126 9.84 7.00 -0.53
C THR A 126 9.17 5.63 -0.49
N ILE A 127 9.54 4.82 0.50
CA ILE A 127 9.03 3.47 0.72
C ILE A 127 8.53 3.42 2.17
N ARG A 128 7.23 3.15 2.37
CA ARG A 128 6.67 3.12 3.73
C ARG A 128 7.06 1.87 4.52
N GLY A 129 7.31 0.76 3.85
CA GLY A 129 7.80 -0.50 4.43
C GLY A 129 9.31 -0.64 4.33
N PHE A 130 9.77 -1.86 4.12
CA PHE A 130 11.18 -2.16 3.92
C PHE A 130 11.61 -1.99 2.46
N LEU A 131 12.92 -1.76 2.25
CA LEU A 131 13.59 -1.83 0.96
C LEU A 131 14.62 -2.95 0.99
N ASN A 132 14.47 -3.94 0.11
CA ASN A 132 15.42 -5.03 -0.06
C ASN A 132 16.15 -4.88 -1.40
N LEU A 133 17.46 -4.65 -1.34
CA LEU A 133 18.38 -4.53 -2.48
C LEU A 133 19.43 -5.62 -2.48
N ALA A 134 19.25 -6.67 -1.67
CA ALA A 134 20.25 -7.72 -1.53
C ALA A 134 20.58 -8.36 -2.87
N TYR A 135 21.86 -8.68 -3.06
CA TYR A 135 22.39 -9.35 -4.24
C TYR A 135 22.10 -8.64 -5.56
N THR A 136 22.03 -7.31 -5.55
CA THR A 136 21.88 -6.47 -6.75
C THR A 136 23.22 -5.81 -7.13
N ASP A 137 23.33 -5.35 -8.39
CA ASP A 137 24.49 -4.60 -8.87
C ASP A 137 24.45 -3.11 -8.57
N ILE A 138 23.59 -2.67 -7.65
CA ILE A 138 23.51 -1.28 -7.24
C ILE A 138 24.80 -0.87 -6.51
N ILE A 139 25.32 0.32 -6.84
CA ILE A 139 26.57 0.84 -6.30
C ILE A 139 26.40 2.11 -5.47
N LYS A 140 25.21 2.72 -5.51
CA LYS A 140 24.93 3.99 -4.84
C LYS A 140 23.49 4.07 -4.39
N ILE A 141 23.26 4.54 -3.18
CA ILE A 141 21.94 4.94 -2.67
C ILE A 141 21.59 6.32 -3.23
N PRO A 142 20.32 6.55 -3.68
CA PRO A 142 19.89 7.86 -4.18
C PRO A 142 19.81 8.90 -3.08
N ASN A 143 19.81 10.19 -3.46
CA ASN A 143 19.62 11.28 -2.51
C ASN A 143 18.18 11.28 -1.95
N ASN A 144 18.02 11.73 -0.70
CA ASN A 144 16.73 11.85 0.00
C ASN A 144 15.91 10.55 0.04
N LEU A 145 16.56 9.38 0.07
CA LEU A 145 15.86 8.10 0.24
C LEU A 145 15.13 8.06 1.59
N THR A 146 13.86 7.68 1.59
CA THR A 146 13.08 7.44 2.82
C THR A 146 12.59 5.99 2.85
N VAL A 147 12.96 5.24 3.91
CA VAL A 147 12.55 3.85 4.14
C VAL A 147 11.92 3.74 5.53
N GLY A 148 10.63 3.40 5.60
CA GLY A 148 9.88 3.28 6.84
C GLY A 148 10.18 2.00 7.65
N GLY A 149 10.79 1.00 7.01
CA GLY A 149 11.25 -0.25 7.63
C GLY A 149 12.76 -0.41 7.58
N TYR A 150 13.21 -1.65 7.42
CA TYR A 150 14.64 -1.94 7.24
C TYR A 150 15.09 -1.70 5.80
N LEU A 151 16.39 -1.47 5.64
CA LEU A 151 17.11 -1.43 4.37
C LEU A 151 18.08 -2.62 4.32
N ASN A 152 17.88 -3.51 3.34
CA ASN A 152 18.77 -4.65 3.14
C ASN A 152 19.72 -4.36 1.96
N LEU A 153 21.01 -4.33 2.24
CA LEU A 153 22.11 -4.09 1.30
C LEU A 153 23.07 -5.29 1.21
N GLU A 154 22.61 -6.47 1.65
CA GLU A 154 23.43 -7.68 1.65
C GLU A 154 23.92 -8.01 0.23
N GLY A 155 25.20 -8.30 0.08
CA GLY A 155 25.79 -8.64 -1.22
C GLY A 155 25.88 -7.50 -2.24
N THR A 156 25.52 -6.26 -1.87
CA THR A 156 25.68 -5.08 -2.75
C THR A 156 27.10 -4.52 -2.69
N LYS A 157 27.44 -3.60 -3.62
CA LYS A 157 28.70 -2.85 -3.64
C LYS A 157 28.56 -1.43 -3.06
N ILE A 158 27.51 -1.16 -2.31
CA ILE A 158 27.27 0.14 -1.70
C ILE A 158 28.26 0.34 -0.55
N GLU A 159 28.99 1.44 -0.57
CA GLU A 159 30.00 1.78 0.46
C GLU A 159 29.43 2.72 1.53
N GLU A 160 28.45 3.55 1.17
CA GLU A 160 27.85 4.53 2.09
C GLU A 160 26.36 4.73 1.87
N VAL A 161 25.65 5.09 2.92
CA VAL A 161 24.27 5.57 2.86
C VAL A 161 24.30 7.09 3.08
N PRO A 162 23.78 7.89 2.13
CA PRO A 162 23.81 9.35 2.22
C PRO A 162 23.19 9.89 3.51
N ASN A 163 23.75 10.98 4.06
CA ASN A 163 23.29 11.58 5.32
C ASN A 163 21.88 12.19 5.24
N ASP A 164 21.39 12.46 4.04
CA ASP A 164 20.03 12.93 3.76
C ASP A 164 18.99 11.80 3.67
N SER A 165 19.45 10.55 3.80
CA SER A 165 18.57 9.39 3.84
C SER A 165 17.90 9.22 5.20
N PHE A 166 16.64 8.76 5.19
CA PHE A 166 15.85 8.50 6.39
C PHE A 166 15.44 7.02 6.44
N ILE A 167 16.15 6.24 7.26
CA ILE A 167 15.88 4.82 7.45
C ILE A 167 15.45 4.61 8.91
N TYR A 168 14.19 4.20 9.08
CA TYR A 168 13.58 4.09 10.40
C TYR A 168 13.83 2.74 11.08
N GLY A 169 14.17 1.71 10.31
CA GLY A 169 14.57 0.40 10.82
C GLY A 169 16.08 0.26 10.91
N CYS A 170 16.54 -0.95 10.71
CA CYS A 170 17.98 -1.27 10.65
C CYS A 170 18.45 -1.39 9.20
N VAL A 171 19.77 -1.27 8.99
CA VAL A 171 20.43 -1.61 7.75
C VAL A 171 21.14 -2.95 7.91
N TYR A 172 20.91 -3.86 6.98
CA TYR A 172 21.65 -5.12 6.87
C TYR A 172 22.73 -4.95 5.81
N TYR A 173 23.97 -5.26 6.16
CA TYR A 173 25.12 -5.15 5.27
C TYR A 173 26.22 -6.13 5.68
N ASN A 174 26.70 -6.95 4.74
CA ASN A 174 27.77 -7.93 4.94
C ASN A 174 27.59 -8.81 6.19
N ASN A 175 26.41 -9.43 6.33
CA ASN A 175 26.00 -10.22 7.50
C ASN A 175 25.99 -9.46 8.84
N ASN A 176 26.06 -8.14 8.81
CA ASN A 176 25.98 -7.28 9.97
C ASN A 176 24.67 -6.50 9.98
N ARG A 177 24.07 -6.40 11.16
CA ARG A 177 22.94 -5.53 11.40
C ARG A 177 23.46 -4.22 11.98
N ILE A 178 23.33 -3.15 11.20
CA ILE A 178 23.68 -1.81 11.65
C ILE A 178 22.41 -1.12 12.12
N PHE A 179 22.36 -0.73 13.40
CA PHE A 179 21.31 0.12 13.90
C PHE A 179 21.66 1.57 13.56
N TYR A 180 20.82 2.22 12.77
CA TYR A 180 20.87 3.66 12.69
C TYR A 180 20.52 4.25 14.06
N PRO A 181 21.24 5.30 14.51
CA PRO A 181 20.95 5.91 15.80
C PRO A 181 19.48 6.32 15.86
N SER A 182 18.89 6.14 17.03
CA SER A 182 17.49 6.49 17.28
C SER A 182 17.21 7.89 16.72
N LEU A 183 16.28 7.94 15.78
CA LEU A 183 15.92 9.19 15.12
C LEU A 183 15.38 10.20 16.14
N PRO A 184 15.67 11.51 15.96
CA PRO A 184 15.01 12.56 16.73
C PRO A 184 13.47 12.41 16.66
N ILE A 185 12.78 12.84 17.71
CA ILE A 185 11.32 12.75 17.84
C ILE A 185 10.59 13.27 16.59
N GLU A 186 11.11 14.34 15.98
CA GLU A 186 10.61 14.93 14.72
C GLU A 186 10.61 13.95 13.54
N LYS A 187 11.59 13.03 13.47
CA LYS A 187 11.65 12.02 12.40
C LYS A 187 10.66 10.88 12.63
N ASN A 188 10.42 10.50 13.89
CA ASN A 188 9.36 9.53 14.23
C ASN A 188 7.96 10.07 13.86
N THR A 189 7.73 11.36 14.11
CA THR A 189 6.47 12.03 13.72
C THR A 189 6.28 12.01 12.20
N LYS A 190 7.35 12.22 11.43
CA LYS A 190 7.31 12.14 9.95
C LYS A 190 6.95 10.72 9.49
N LEU A 191 7.51 9.67 10.10
CA LEU A 191 7.17 8.29 9.77
C LEU A 191 5.72 7.96 10.07
N GLN A 192 5.23 8.29 11.26
CA GLN A 192 3.84 8.08 11.65
C GLN A 192 2.89 8.79 10.67
N LYS A 193 3.23 10.03 10.30
CA LYS A 193 2.49 10.79 9.29
C LYS A 193 2.45 10.06 7.95
N ILE A 194 3.61 9.61 7.43
CA ILE A 194 3.70 8.90 6.16
C ILE A 194 2.90 7.57 6.20
N GLN A 195 2.93 6.84 7.32
CA GLN A 195 2.24 5.55 7.44
C GLN A 195 0.72 5.68 7.52
N ASN A 196 0.21 6.77 8.09
CA ASN A 196 -1.21 7.00 8.34
C ASN A 196 -1.89 7.88 7.28
N GLU A 197 -1.12 8.50 6.38
CA GLU A 197 -1.71 9.29 5.29
C GLU A 197 -2.49 8.40 4.33
N PRO A 198 -3.68 8.81 3.91
CA PRO A 198 -4.40 8.13 2.84
C PRO A 198 -3.62 8.22 1.54
N ILE A 199 -3.84 7.27 0.68
CA ILE A 199 -3.19 7.19 -0.62
C ILE A 199 -4.17 7.70 -1.66
N PHE A 200 -3.80 8.75 -2.38
CA PHE A 200 -4.58 9.29 -3.48
C PHE A 200 -3.86 9.06 -4.81
N TRP A 201 -4.61 8.69 -5.83
CA TRP A 201 -4.08 8.68 -7.21
C TRP A 201 -5.20 8.80 -8.24
N GLU A 202 -4.82 9.01 -9.49
CA GLU A 202 -5.73 9.05 -10.63
C GLU A 202 -5.26 8.05 -11.70
N SER A 203 -6.20 7.31 -12.25
CA SER A 203 -5.98 6.43 -13.39
C SER A 203 -7.16 6.54 -14.35
N ASN A 204 -6.90 6.79 -15.63
CA ASN A 204 -7.92 6.98 -16.67
C ASN A 204 -9.01 8.03 -16.36
N GLY A 205 -8.65 9.12 -15.70
CA GLY A 205 -9.61 10.15 -15.28
C GLY A 205 -10.48 9.75 -14.09
N VAL A 206 -10.26 8.58 -13.50
CA VAL A 206 -10.92 8.11 -12.27
C VAL A 206 -9.99 8.37 -11.09
N ARG A 207 -10.50 9.03 -10.06
CA ARG A 207 -9.75 9.31 -8.84
C ARG A 207 -10.03 8.26 -7.78
N TYR A 208 -8.97 7.80 -7.16
CA TYR A 208 -9.01 6.78 -6.11
C TYR A 208 -8.49 7.32 -4.79
N ILE A 209 -8.99 6.74 -3.71
CA ILE A 209 -8.45 6.92 -2.36
C ILE A 209 -8.36 5.56 -1.68
N LYS A 210 -7.24 5.31 -0.98
CA LYS A 210 -7.12 4.18 -0.08
C LYS A 210 -6.93 4.68 1.34
N ILE A 211 -7.79 4.24 2.24
CA ILE A 211 -7.76 4.54 3.67
C ILE A 211 -8.13 3.29 4.46
N ASP A 212 -7.43 3.03 5.55
CA ASP A 212 -7.66 1.86 6.43
C ASP A 212 -7.74 0.51 5.67
N GLY A 213 -6.97 0.39 4.56
CA GLY A 213 -6.97 -0.78 3.70
C GLY A 213 -8.08 -0.85 2.66
N ILE A 214 -9.06 0.07 2.69
CA ILE A 214 -10.20 0.13 1.76
C ILE A 214 -9.82 0.97 0.55
N LEU A 215 -9.86 0.38 -0.64
CA LEU A 215 -9.72 1.09 -1.91
C LEU A 215 -11.09 1.55 -2.40
N SER A 216 -11.24 2.85 -2.61
CA SER A 216 -12.48 3.46 -3.08
C SER A 216 -12.27 4.40 -4.27
N ILE A 217 -13.27 4.52 -5.13
CA ILE A 217 -13.35 5.52 -6.17
C ILE A 217 -13.96 6.78 -5.57
N ILE A 218 -13.40 7.95 -5.87
CA ILE A 218 -13.94 9.25 -5.42
C ILE A 218 -14.99 9.72 -6.40
N ASP A 219 -16.26 9.72 -6.00
CA ASP A 219 -17.37 10.23 -6.79
C ASP A 219 -17.45 11.75 -6.75
N SER A 220 -17.28 12.32 -5.56
CA SER A 220 -17.24 13.76 -5.36
C SER A 220 -16.52 14.13 -4.05
N HIS A 221 -16.05 15.38 -3.93
CA HIS A 221 -15.56 15.87 -2.66
C HIS A 221 -15.98 17.33 -2.42
N HIS A 222 -16.21 17.70 -1.17
CA HIS A 222 -16.55 19.04 -0.76
C HIS A 222 -15.82 19.39 0.53
N GLY A 223 -14.84 20.28 0.46
CA GLY A 223 -13.94 20.56 1.59
C GLY A 223 -13.30 19.27 2.10
N ASN A 224 -13.53 18.95 3.35
CA ASN A 224 -12.94 17.80 4.05
C ASN A 224 -13.79 16.52 3.96
N VAL A 225 -14.80 16.47 3.09
CA VAL A 225 -15.72 15.34 2.96
C VAL A 225 -15.64 14.76 1.55
N TYR A 226 -15.36 13.47 1.45
CA TYR A 226 -15.32 12.71 0.21
C TYR A 226 -16.51 11.72 0.19
N ARG A 227 -17.28 11.72 -0.89
CA ARG A 227 -18.23 10.66 -1.20
C ARG A 227 -17.54 9.70 -2.14
N THR A 228 -17.56 8.44 -1.78
CA THR A 228 -16.80 7.40 -2.48
C THR A 228 -17.65 6.14 -2.57
N HIS A 229 -17.29 5.23 -3.45
CA HIS A 229 -17.74 3.85 -3.38
C HIS A 229 -16.53 2.92 -3.45
N GLN A 230 -16.60 1.82 -2.70
CA GLN A 230 -15.53 0.83 -2.69
C GLN A 230 -15.43 0.14 -4.05
N VAL A 231 -14.20 -0.09 -4.54
CA VAL A 231 -13.99 -0.81 -5.81
C VAL A 231 -14.72 -2.16 -5.80
N GLY A 232 -15.53 -2.40 -6.84
CA GLY A 232 -16.37 -3.59 -6.97
C GLY A 232 -17.66 -3.58 -6.16
N TYR A 233 -18.03 -2.44 -5.53
CA TYR A 233 -19.28 -2.24 -4.79
C TYR A 233 -19.97 -0.95 -5.23
N ASP A 234 -21.29 -1.00 -5.34
CA ASP A 234 -22.12 0.21 -5.52
C ASP A 234 -22.44 0.92 -4.18
N LYS A 235 -21.90 0.40 -3.07
CA LYS A 235 -22.18 0.95 -1.74
C LYS A 235 -21.41 2.23 -1.53
N GLU A 236 -22.14 3.31 -1.25
CA GLU A 236 -21.57 4.60 -0.92
C GLU A 236 -20.83 4.57 0.42
N LEU A 237 -19.68 5.24 0.49
CA LEU A 237 -18.89 5.45 1.68
C LEU A 237 -18.56 6.93 1.82
N TYR A 238 -18.56 7.41 3.04
CA TYR A 238 -18.07 8.74 3.40
C TYR A 238 -16.68 8.64 3.98
N ILE A 239 -15.75 9.41 3.43
CA ILE A 239 -14.40 9.58 3.98
C ILE A 239 -14.28 11.05 4.38
N ILE A 240 -13.87 11.33 5.60
CA ILE A 240 -13.71 12.69 6.11
C ILE A 240 -12.34 12.90 6.77
N THR A 241 -11.90 14.13 6.79
CA THR A 241 -10.66 14.55 7.46
C THR A 241 -10.87 15.81 8.28
N ASP A 242 -10.03 16.02 9.30
CA ASP A 242 -9.95 17.28 10.04
C ASP A 242 -9.05 18.33 9.36
N GLY A 243 -8.35 17.94 8.29
CA GLY A 243 -7.34 18.77 7.64
C GLY A 243 -5.96 18.72 8.30
N GLU A 244 -5.82 18.07 9.47
CA GLU A 244 -4.57 17.90 10.23
C GLU A 244 -4.02 16.47 10.13
N ASN A 245 -4.38 15.76 9.05
CA ASN A 245 -3.97 14.40 8.75
C ASN A 245 -4.67 13.30 9.57
N ASN A 246 -5.81 13.61 10.22
CA ASN A 246 -6.67 12.57 10.73
C ASN A 246 -7.77 12.27 9.72
N TRP A 247 -8.01 11.00 9.49
CA TRP A 247 -8.93 10.49 8.48
C TRP A 247 -9.81 9.41 9.06
N ALA A 248 -11.06 9.40 8.63
CA ALA A 248 -12.05 8.42 9.07
C ALA A 248 -12.99 8.07 7.92
N HIS A 249 -13.63 6.92 8.01
CA HIS A 249 -14.60 6.45 7.04
C HIS A 249 -15.84 5.88 7.71
N GLY A 250 -16.94 5.81 6.96
CA GLY A 250 -18.21 5.22 7.43
C GLY A 250 -19.21 5.10 6.29
N GLU A 251 -20.20 4.25 6.46
CA GLU A 251 -21.29 4.09 5.48
C GLU A 251 -22.23 5.28 5.45
N THR A 252 -22.23 6.07 6.52
CA THR A 252 -22.94 7.34 6.62
C THR A 252 -21.99 8.44 7.04
N PHE A 253 -22.34 9.69 6.70
CA PHE A 253 -21.59 10.87 7.17
C PHE A 253 -21.50 10.93 8.72
N LYS A 254 -22.56 10.50 9.41
CA LYS A 254 -22.60 10.47 10.88
C LYS A 254 -21.57 9.47 11.43
N GLU A 255 -21.49 8.29 10.87
CA GLU A 255 -20.49 7.27 11.26
C GLU A 255 -19.07 7.73 11.01
N ALA A 256 -18.76 8.22 9.80
CA ALA A 256 -17.45 8.76 9.48
C ALA A 256 -17.04 9.89 10.44
N LYS A 257 -17.98 10.79 10.80
CA LYS A 257 -17.73 11.87 11.76
C LYS A 257 -17.46 11.36 13.17
N LEU A 258 -18.18 10.34 13.62
CA LEU A 258 -17.94 9.72 14.93
C LEU A 258 -16.56 9.03 14.94
N ASP A 259 -16.21 8.29 13.89
CA ASP A 259 -14.90 7.66 13.79
C ASP A 259 -13.76 8.69 13.81
N LEU A 260 -13.91 9.83 13.11
CA LEU A 260 -12.94 10.92 13.15
C LEU A 260 -12.79 11.49 14.56
N ILE A 261 -13.88 11.76 15.26
CA ILE A 261 -13.85 12.25 16.63
C ILE A 261 -13.08 11.27 17.54
N TYR A 262 -13.28 9.97 17.38
CA TYR A 262 -12.53 8.95 18.11
C TYR A 262 -11.04 8.96 17.82
N LYS A 263 -10.66 9.14 16.56
CA LYS A 263 -9.26 9.18 16.14
C LYS A 263 -8.51 10.42 16.62
N ILE A 264 -9.23 11.55 16.80
CA ILE A 264 -8.65 12.83 17.24
C ILE A 264 -8.65 12.95 18.77
N SER A 265 -9.63 12.34 19.46
CA SER A 265 -9.74 12.45 20.90
C SER A 265 -8.55 11.75 21.57
N ASP A 266 -7.92 12.46 22.51
CA ASP A 266 -6.99 11.87 23.46
C ASP A 266 -7.74 10.74 24.20
N ARG A 267 -7.32 9.49 24.01
CA ARG A 267 -8.04 8.32 24.53
C ARG A 267 -7.88 8.26 26.05
N ASP A 268 -8.59 9.11 26.74
CA ASP A 268 -8.67 9.03 28.20
C ASP A 268 -9.52 7.82 28.61
N THR A 269 -8.85 6.73 28.91
CA THR A 269 -9.48 5.51 29.43
C THR A 269 -9.76 5.59 30.93
N SER A 270 -9.45 6.70 31.60
CA SER A 270 -9.57 6.85 33.06
C SER A 270 -11.00 6.61 33.56
N ALA A 271 -12.00 7.02 32.78
CA ALA A 271 -13.40 6.79 33.09
C ALA A 271 -13.80 5.31 33.19
N TYR A 272 -13.03 4.41 32.54
CA TYR A 272 -13.34 2.96 32.45
C TYR A 272 -12.42 2.09 33.30
N LYS A 273 -11.36 2.65 33.92
CA LYS A 273 -10.38 1.89 34.70
C LYS A 273 -10.97 1.21 35.96
N ASN A 274 -12.06 1.75 36.50
CA ASN A 274 -12.67 1.28 37.72
C ASN A 274 -14.04 0.61 37.49
N MET A 275 -14.41 0.36 36.25
CA MET A 275 -15.66 -0.34 35.94
C MET A 275 -15.63 -1.78 36.49
N LEU A 276 -16.72 -2.15 37.16
CA LEU A 276 -16.92 -3.50 37.69
C LEU A 276 -17.77 -4.33 36.72
N LEU A 277 -17.68 -5.65 36.82
CA LEU A 277 -18.47 -6.59 36.02
C LEU A 277 -20.00 -6.42 36.13
N ASN A 278 -20.46 -5.74 37.17
CA ASN A 278 -21.90 -5.48 37.43
C ASN A 278 -22.35 -4.08 37.00
N ASP A 279 -21.45 -3.27 36.45
CA ASP A 279 -21.84 -1.94 35.96
C ASP A 279 -22.65 -2.12 34.67
N THR A 280 -23.78 -1.40 34.61
CA THR A 280 -24.66 -1.42 33.44
C THR A 280 -24.41 -0.19 32.58
N LEU A 281 -24.15 -0.42 31.31
CA LEU A 281 -24.03 0.61 30.28
C LEU A 281 -25.23 0.51 29.34
N THR A 282 -25.68 1.62 28.80
CA THR A 282 -26.52 1.61 27.62
C THR A 282 -25.72 1.05 26.43
N PHE A 283 -26.41 0.60 25.38
CA PHE A 283 -25.76 0.09 24.17
C PHE A 283 -24.81 1.11 23.55
N GLU A 284 -25.19 2.38 23.52
CA GLU A 284 -24.36 3.47 23.01
C GLU A 284 -23.12 3.70 23.88
N GLU A 285 -23.26 3.72 25.20
CA GLU A 285 -22.15 3.85 26.15
C GLU A 285 -21.20 2.64 26.06
N ALA A 286 -21.72 1.42 25.87
CA ALA A 286 -20.90 0.23 25.69
C ALA A 286 -20.07 0.29 24.42
N ILE A 287 -20.61 0.79 23.31
CA ILE A 287 -19.87 1.00 22.07
C ILE A 287 -18.77 2.05 22.28
N VAL A 288 -19.08 3.15 22.94
CA VAL A 288 -18.11 4.22 23.25
C VAL A 288 -16.97 3.66 24.11
N ALA A 289 -17.32 2.96 25.19
CA ALA A 289 -16.33 2.34 26.09
C ALA A 289 -15.44 1.35 25.33
N TYR A 290 -16.03 0.44 24.55
CA TYR A 290 -15.29 -0.56 23.76
C TYR A 290 -14.28 0.10 22.80
N ARG A 291 -14.72 1.09 22.04
CA ARG A 291 -13.86 1.83 21.09
C ARG A 291 -12.75 2.60 21.79
N THR A 292 -13.07 3.29 22.90
CA THR A 292 -12.10 4.04 23.69
C THR A 292 -11.00 3.13 24.25
N ILE A 293 -11.37 1.95 24.75
CA ILE A 293 -10.44 0.99 25.36
C ILE A 293 -9.62 0.27 24.28
N THR A 294 -10.25 -0.21 23.20
CA THR A 294 -9.62 -1.10 22.22
C THR A 294 -9.04 -0.36 21.02
N GLY A 295 -9.52 0.85 20.73
CA GLY A 295 -9.18 1.58 19.52
C GLY A 295 -9.79 0.97 18.25
N ALA A 296 -10.81 0.11 18.38
CA ALA A 296 -11.45 -0.51 17.25
C ALA A 296 -12.27 0.51 16.44
N CYS A 297 -12.13 0.48 15.13
CA CYS A 297 -13.04 1.15 14.20
C CYS A 297 -14.40 0.44 14.15
N SER A 298 -15.44 1.15 13.74
CA SER A 298 -16.80 0.59 13.55
C SER A 298 -16.87 -0.42 12.42
#